data_72b1450cf8ca33ea19aa505d391c59af
#
_entry.id   72b1450cf8ca33ea19aa505d391c59af
#
_cell.length_a   1.000
_cell.length_b   1.000
_cell.length_c   1.000
_cell.angle_alpha   90.00
_cell.angle_beta   90.00
_cell.angle_gamma   90.00
#
_symmetry.space_group_name_H-M   'P 1'
#
loop_
_entity.id
_entity.type
_entity.pdbx_description
1 polymer ?
#
loop_
_entity_poly.entity_id
_entity_poly.type
_entity_poly.pdbx_seq_one_letter_code
_entity_poly.pdbx_strand_id
1 'polypeptide(L)'
;MKKSINILVVVMMMVLGTNVSAQNKNANNIDDSKIALQGYSPVSYLDLGIAQKGLKEHKATHDGLAYYFTSEAQKKSFESNPKKYLPQYGGYCAFGVSVGAKFRVDPNKFVVKDGKYFLFLYDLEVDAQQLWITGNHTELVEKANMNWTKLSK
;
A
#
# COMPACT_ATOMS: atom_id res chain seq x y z
N MET A 1 -23.27 31.32 -52.66
CA MET A 1 -22.68 31.70 -51.38
C MET A 1 -22.30 30.42 -50.63
N LYS A 2 -21.03 30.06 -50.66
CA LYS A 2 -20.53 28.85 -50.02
C LYS A 2 -20.26 29.13 -48.56
N LYS A 3 -21.00 28.46 -47.65
CA LYS A 3 -20.74 28.51 -46.23
C LYS A 3 -19.56 27.58 -45.88
N SER A 4 -18.43 28.20 -45.61
CA SER A 4 -17.27 27.49 -45.05
C SER A 4 -17.57 27.13 -43.59
N ILE A 5 -17.90 25.88 -43.32
CA ILE A 5 -18.04 25.37 -41.98
C ILE A 5 -16.63 25.19 -41.45
N ASN A 6 -16.30 25.97 -40.42
CA ASN A 6 -15.00 25.92 -39.74
C ASN A 6 -14.81 24.53 -39.09
N ILE A 7 -13.95 23.73 -39.69
CA ILE A 7 -13.45 22.43 -39.20
C ILE A 7 -12.56 22.61 -37.93
N LEU A 8 -12.39 23.83 -37.45
CA LEU A 8 -11.48 24.15 -36.34
C LEU A 8 -12.07 23.87 -34.94
N VAL A 9 -13.34 23.49 -34.83
CA VAL A 9 -14.00 23.28 -33.52
C VAL A 9 -14.03 21.80 -33.09
N VAL A 10 -13.74 20.86 -33.96
CA VAL A 10 -13.84 19.42 -33.67
C VAL A 10 -12.54 18.82 -33.12
N VAL A 11 -11.42 19.52 -33.21
CA VAL A 11 -10.10 18.98 -32.72
C VAL A 11 -9.83 19.34 -31.25
N MET A 12 -10.66 20.14 -30.60
CA MET A 12 -10.41 20.64 -29.24
C MET A 12 -11.10 19.83 -28.13
N MET A 13 -11.69 18.66 -28.43
CA MET A 13 -12.39 17.84 -27.43
C MET A 13 -11.85 16.42 -27.27
N MET A 14 -10.58 16.16 -27.57
CA MET A 14 -9.98 14.85 -27.33
C MET A 14 -8.66 14.90 -26.55
N VAL A 15 -8.57 15.81 -25.59
CA VAL A 15 -7.55 15.71 -24.55
C VAL A 15 -8.26 15.66 -23.19
N LEU A 16 -9.16 14.70 -23.03
CA LEU A 16 -9.42 14.13 -21.72
C LEU A 16 -8.20 13.25 -21.42
N GLY A 17 -7.16 13.89 -20.90
CA GLY A 17 -6.03 13.20 -20.38
C GLY A 17 -6.50 12.21 -19.33
N THR A 18 -6.54 10.94 -19.68
CA THR A 18 -6.52 9.88 -18.69
C THR A 18 -5.20 10.05 -17.95
N ASN A 19 -5.25 10.67 -16.78
CA ASN A 19 -4.17 10.55 -15.82
C ASN A 19 -4.12 9.07 -15.40
N VAL A 20 -3.52 8.24 -16.26
CA VAL A 20 -3.02 6.95 -15.85
C VAL A 20 -1.88 7.29 -14.90
N SER A 21 -2.19 7.37 -13.62
CA SER A 21 -1.18 7.40 -12.57
C SER A 21 -0.28 6.19 -12.83
N ALA A 22 0.87 6.43 -13.43
CA ALA A 22 1.90 5.40 -13.58
C ALA A 22 2.23 4.96 -12.15
N GLN A 23 1.72 3.77 -11.78
CA GLN A 23 1.97 3.20 -10.46
C GLN A 23 3.48 3.14 -10.25
N ASN A 24 3.95 3.87 -9.26
CA ASN A 24 5.33 3.76 -8.83
C ASN A 24 5.53 2.38 -8.17
N LYS A 25 5.98 1.40 -8.96
CA LYS A 25 6.27 0.05 -8.47
C LYS A 25 7.23 0.04 -7.28
N ASN A 26 8.00 1.12 -7.11
CA ASN A 26 8.93 1.27 -6.00
C ASN A 26 8.24 1.66 -4.68
N ALA A 27 7.04 2.23 -4.73
CA ALA A 27 6.31 2.66 -3.53
C ALA A 27 5.50 1.55 -2.86
N ASN A 28 5.36 0.37 -3.50
CA ASN A 28 4.56 -0.73 -2.97
C ASN A 28 5.32 -2.05 -3.05
N ASN A 29 5.28 -2.82 -1.96
CA ASN A 29 5.84 -4.17 -1.89
C ASN A 29 4.91 -5.17 -2.57
N ILE A 30 4.98 -5.23 -3.89
CA ILE A 30 4.17 -6.07 -4.76
C ILE A 30 5.05 -6.78 -5.79
N ASP A 31 4.53 -7.86 -6.34
CA ASP A 31 5.03 -8.52 -7.53
C ASP A 31 4.19 -8.18 -8.78
N ASP A 32 4.40 -8.89 -9.86
CA ASP A 32 3.66 -8.68 -11.12
C ASP A 32 2.17 -9.00 -11.03
N SER A 33 1.72 -9.72 -9.99
CA SER A 33 0.30 -9.99 -9.74
C SER A 33 -0.48 -8.75 -9.34
N LYS A 34 0.21 -7.70 -8.88
CA LYS A 34 -0.38 -6.46 -8.32
C LYS A 34 -1.32 -6.72 -7.13
N ILE A 35 -1.10 -7.81 -6.42
CA ILE A 35 -1.83 -8.12 -5.19
C ILE A 35 -1.08 -7.52 -4.01
N ALA A 36 -1.72 -6.59 -3.32
CA ALA A 36 -1.18 -5.96 -2.12
C ALA A 36 -1.12 -6.93 -0.95
N LEU A 37 -0.14 -6.73 -0.06
CA LEU A 37 -0.01 -7.47 1.20
C LEU A 37 0.04 -9.00 1.01
N GLN A 38 0.51 -9.46 -0.15
CA GLN A 38 0.51 -10.88 -0.51
C GLN A 38 -0.89 -11.52 -0.36
N GLY A 39 -1.97 -10.72 -0.47
CA GLY A 39 -3.37 -11.14 -0.34
C GLY A 39 -3.87 -11.24 1.11
N TYR A 40 -3.14 -10.74 2.09
CA TYR A 40 -3.64 -10.61 3.46
C TYR A 40 -4.54 -9.38 3.59
N SER A 41 -5.56 -9.47 4.47
CA SER A 41 -6.53 -8.40 4.63
C SER A 41 -5.97 -7.22 5.44
N PRO A 42 -5.94 -6.00 4.88
CA PRO A 42 -5.51 -4.82 5.61
C PRO A 42 -6.45 -4.48 6.77
N VAL A 43 -7.74 -4.82 6.67
CA VAL A 43 -8.74 -4.60 7.72
C VAL A 43 -8.48 -5.54 8.90
N SER A 44 -8.07 -6.79 8.66
CA SER A 44 -7.75 -7.73 9.73
C SER A 44 -6.56 -7.25 10.57
N TYR A 45 -5.52 -6.69 9.93
CA TYR A 45 -4.40 -6.12 10.68
C TYR A 45 -4.85 -5.00 11.62
N LEU A 46 -5.57 -4.02 11.10
CA LEU A 46 -5.83 -2.78 11.84
C LEU A 46 -6.99 -2.90 12.83
N ASP A 47 -8.11 -3.52 12.42
CA ASP A 47 -9.32 -3.56 13.23
C ASP A 47 -9.37 -4.79 14.16
N LEU A 48 -8.71 -5.90 13.77
CA LEU A 48 -8.73 -7.15 14.54
C LEU A 48 -7.38 -7.47 15.21
N GLY A 49 -6.28 -6.85 14.79
CA GLY A 49 -4.96 -7.14 15.31
C GLY A 49 -4.42 -8.53 14.94
N ILE A 50 -4.87 -9.09 13.82
CA ILE A 50 -4.46 -10.43 13.37
C ILE A 50 -4.14 -10.43 11.86
N ALA A 51 -3.21 -11.30 11.47
CA ALA A 51 -2.90 -11.55 10.06
C ALA A 51 -3.85 -12.60 9.49
N GLN A 52 -4.66 -12.24 8.51
CA GLN A 52 -5.59 -13.16 7.87
C GLN A 52 -5.50 -13.08 6.36
N LYS A 53 -5.37 -14.23 5.72
CA LYS A 53 -5.45 -14.33 4.26
C LYS A 53 -6.87 -13.99 3.79
N GLY A 54 -6.95 -13.04 2.86
CA GLY A 54 -8.21 -12.70 2.21
C GLY A 54 -8.57 -13.69 1.10
N LEU A 55 -9.80 -13.61 0.64
CA LEU A 55 -10.39 -14.42 -0.42
C LEU A 55 -10.55 -13.59 -1.70
N LYS A 56 -10.33 -14.19 -2.86
CA LYS A 56 -10.44 -13.50 -4.17
C LYS A 56 -11.83 -12.95 -4.45
N GLU A 57 -12.87 -13.60 -3.96
CA GLU A 57 -14.27 -13.20 -4.08
C GLU A 57 -14.57 -11.89 -3.32
N HIS A 58 -13.80 -11.58 -2.29
CA HIS A 58 -13.89 -10.32 -1.55
C HIS A 58 -12.71 -9.41 -1.91
N LYS A 59 -12.69 -8.94 -3.16
CA LYS A 59 -11.63 -8.10 -3.71
C LYS A 59 -12.12 -6.65 -3.87
N ALA A 60 -11.27 -5.69 -3.50
CA ALA A 60 -11.36 -4.29 -3.94
C ALA A 60 -10.07 -3.87 -4.64
N THR A 61 -10.17 -2.83 -5.46
CA THR A 61 -9.01 -2.23 -6.14
C THR A 61 -8.83 -0.80 -5.64
N HIS A 62 -7.63 -0.45 -5.23
CA HIS A 62 -7.28 0.91 -4.85
C HIS A 62 -5.90 1.25 -5.41
N ASP A 63 -5.78 2.39 -6.07
CA ASP A 63 -4.56 2.84 -6.78
C ASP A 63 -3.95 1.74 -7.67
N GLY A 64 -4.82 0.97 -8.36
CA GLY A 64 -4.45 -0.10 -9.29
C GLY A 64 -3.89 -1.36 -8.61
N LEU A 65 -3.91 -1.47 -7.29
CA LEU A 65 -3.59 -2.68 -6.54
C LEU A 65 -4.83 -3.42 -6.09
N ALA A 66 -4.78 -4.74 -6.14
CA ALA A 66 -5.84 -5.60 -5.63
C ALA A 66 -5.62 -5.89 -4.14
N TYR A 67 -6.65 -5.64 -3.34
CA TYR A 67 -6.71 -5.97 -1.92
C TYR A 67 -7.73 -7.08 -1.69
N TYR A 68 -7.38 -8.08 -0.91
CA TYR A 68 -8.27 -9.20 -0.57
C TYR A 68 -8.73 -9.09 0.88
N PHE A 69 -9.95 -9.49 1.14
CA PHE A 69 -10.60 -9.42 2.46
C PHE A 69 -11.17 -10.77 2.85
N THR A 70 -11.37 -11.00 4.14
CA THR A 70 -11.94 -12.26 4.64
C THR A 70 -13.47 -12.31 4.49
N SER A 71 -14.11 -11.15 4.24
CA SER A 71 -15.56 -11.04 4.11
C SER A 71 -15.95 -9.79 3.32
N GLU A 72 -17.20 -9.75 2.86
CA GLU A 72 -17.77 -8.57 2.22
C GLU A 72 -17.86 -7.37 3.18
N ALA A 73 -18.04 -7.61 4.48
CA ALA A 73 -18.05 -6.56 5.49
C ALA A 73 -16.69 -5.85 5.58
N GLN A 74 -15.58 -6.60 5.60
CA GLN A 74 -14.24 -6.02 5.59
C GLN A 74 -13.95 -5.25 4.29
N LYS A 75 -14.37 -5.80 3.14
CA LYS A 75 -14.26 -5.11 1.86
C LYS A 75 -14.96 -3.74 1.89
N LYS A 76 -16.20 -3.69 2.36
CA LYS A 76 -16.96 -2.43 2.50
C LYS A 76 -16.29 -1.45 3.47
N SER A 77 -15.73 -1.92 4.58
CA SER A 77 -14.96 -1.08 5.51
C SER A 77 -13.76 -0.44 4.81
N PHE A 78 -13.03 -1.21 4.02
CA PHE A 78 -11.91 -0.70 3.23
C PHE A 78 -12.37 0.32 2.18
N GLU A 79 -13.40 0.01 1.39
CA GLU A 79 -13.91 0.88 0.33
C GLU A 79 -14.44 2.21 0.87
N SER A 80 -14.96 2.24 2.10
CA SER A 80 -15.44 3.47 2.74
C SER A 80 -14.29 4.43 3.14
N ASN A 81 -13.13 3.91 3.48
CA ASN A 81 -11.95 4.70 3.85
C ASN A 81 -10.64 3.93 3.57
N PRO A 82 -10.24 3.78 2.30
CA PRO A 82 -9.06 3.00 1.95
C PRO A 82 -7.79 3.48 2.65
N LYS A 83 -7.60 4.80 2.75
CA LYS A 83 -6.40 5.41 3.33
C LYS A 83 -6.15 5.00 4.78
N LYS A 84 -7.22 4.72 5.56
CA LYS A 84 -7.10 4.22 6.93
C LYS A 84 -6.36 2.88 6.97
N TYR A 85 -6.60 2.03 5.98
CA TYR A 85 -6.17 0.63 5.96
C TYR A 85 -4.90 0.37 5.13
N LEU A 86 -4.31 1.40 4.51
CA LEU A 86 -3.07 1.19 3.76
C LEU A 86 -1.90 0.88 4.71
N PRO A 87 -1.00 -0.07 4.31
CA PRO A 87 0.18 -0.37 5.11
C PRO A 87 1.13 0.82 5.18
N GLN A 88 1.85 0.95 6.28
CA GLN A 88 2.95 1.90 6.32
C GLN A 88 4.05 1.49 5.34
N TYR A 89 4.70 2.46 4.75
CA TYR A 89 5.82 2.28 3.82
C TYR A 89 5.52 1.31 2.67
N GLY A 90 4.31 1.40 2.10
CA GLY A 90 3.89 0.55 0.97
C GLY A 90 3.91 -0.95 1.25
N GLY A 91 3.93 -1.37 2.52
CA GLY A 91 4.00 -2.77 2.92
C GLY A 91 5.42 -3.36 2.94
N TYR A 92 6.48 -2.53 2.82
CA TYR A 92 7.86 -2.95 3.06
C TYR A 92 8.16 -3.05 4.56
N CYS A 93 9.24 -3.76 4.89
CA CYS A 93 9.72 -3.89 6.26
C CYS A 93 9.99 -2.51 6.89
N ALA A 94 9.21 -2.15 7.93
CA ALA A 94 9.32 -0.84 8.56
C ALA A 94 10.70 -0.60 9.20
N PHE A 95 11.27 -1.62 9.84
CA PHE A 95 12.64 -1.54 10.38
C PHE A 95 13.67 -1.36 9.26
N GLY A 96 13.52 -2.08 8.14
CA GLY A 96 14.37 -1.90 6.96
C GLY A 96 14.32 -0.47 6.44
N VAL A 97 13.11 0.11 6.33
CA VAL A 97 12.94 1.51 5.89
C VAL A 97 13.59 2.49 6.88
N SER A 98 13.53 2.23 8.20
CA SER A 98 14.18 3.09 9.19
C SER A 98 15.71 3.12 9.06
N VAL A 99 16.31 2.09 8.49
CA VAL A 99 17.75 2.02 8.20
C VAL A 99 18.09 2.27 6.73
N GLY A 100 17.12 2.73 5.93
CA GLY A 100 17.33 3.18 4.56
C GLY A 100 17.26 2.08 3.48
N ALA A 101 16.61 0.95 3.77
CA ALA A 101 16.50 -0.18 2.84
C ALA A 101 15.05 -0.69 2.73
N LYS A 102 14.72 -1.29 1.57
CA LYS A 102 13.43 -1.95 1.31
C LYS A 102 13.61 -3.46 1.32
N PHE A 103 12.89 -4.14 2.20
CA PHE A 103 12.86 -5.60 2.27
C PHE A 103 11.43 -6.10 2.17
N ARG A 104 11.27 -7.29 1.56
CA ARG A 104 10.01 -8.02 1.59
C ARG A 104 9.69 -8.44 3.04
N VAL A 105 8.43 -8.71 3.29
CA VAL A 105 7.94 -9.00 4.64
C VAL A 105 7.36 -10.41 4.74
N ASP A 106 7.35 -10.95 5.95
CA ASP A 106 6.43 -12.01 6.35
C ASP A 106 5.12 -11.36 6.80
N PRO A 107 3.99 -11.63 6.14
CA PRO A 107 2.70 -11.05 6.51
C PRO A 107 2.25 -11.33 7.95
N ASN A 108 2.80 -12.37 8.59
CA ASN A 108 2.50 -12.70 9.99
C ASN A 108 3.34 -11.89 11.00
N LYS A 109 4.36 -11.16 10.52
CA LYS A 109 5.22 -10.31 11.34
C LYS A 109 4.78 -8.85 11.23
N PHE A 110 3.99 -8.39 12.19
CA PHE A 110 3.44 -7.04 12.20
C PHE A 110 3.28 -6.46 13.61
N VAL A 111 3.17 -5.15 13.70
CA VAL A 111 2.83 -4.40 14.91
C VAL A 111 1.75 -3.39 14.56
N VAL A 112 0.71 -3.30 15.38
CA VAL A 112 -0.30 -2.23 15.33
C VAL A 112 0.00 -1.23 16.42
N LYS A 113 0.16 0.04 16.06
CA LYS A 113 0.39 1.13 17.01
C LYS A 113 -0.09 2.45 16.44
N ASP A 114 -0.71 3.27 17.27
CA ASP A 114 -1.19 4.61 16.94
C ASP A 114 -2.11 4.64 15.70
N GLY A 115 -3.01 3.65 15.58
CA GLY A 115 -3.95 3.53 14.48
C GLY A 115 -3.31 3.16 13.13
N LYS A 116 -2.10 2.65 13.14
CA LYS A 116 -1.32 2.22 11.97
C LYS A 116 -0.80 0.81 12.17
N TYR A 117 -0.49 0.12 11.08
CA TYR A 117 0.22 -1.15 11.17
C TYR A 117 1.50 -1.13 10.34
N PHE A 118 2.48 -1.83 10.86
CA PHE A 118 3.85 -1.93 10.34
C PHE A 118 4.15 -3.40 10.10
N LEU A 119 4.73 -3.72 8.95
CA LEU A 119 5.11 -5.08 8.59
C LEU A 119 6.63 -5.26 8.68
N PHE A 120 7.08 -6.49 8.90
CA PHE A 120 8.49 -6.77 9.15
C PHE A 120 8.99 -7.97 8.35
N LEU A 121 10.24 -7.87 7.91
CA LEU A 121 11.02 -9.01 7.49
C LEU A 121 11.25 -9.95 8.69
N TYR A 122 11.21 -11.24 8.41
CA TYR A 122 11.71 -12.24 9.33
C TYR A 122 12.56 -13.24 8.56
N ASP A 123 13.76 -13.46 9.02
CA ASP A 123 14.62 -14.57 8.63
C ASP A 123 15.31 -15.18 9.87
N LEU A 124 16.15 -16.18 9.67
CA LEU A 124 16.79 -16.89 10.79
C LEU A 124 17.80 -16.05 11.56
N GLU A 125 18.33 -15.00 10.94
CA GLU A 125 19.42 -14.17 11.52
C GLU A 125 18.87 -12.85 12.09
N VAL A 126 17.79 -12.29 11.50
CA VAL A 126 17.27 -10.96 11.84
C VAL A 126 15.79 -11.00 12.10
N ASP A 127 15.38 -10.85 13.36
CA ASP A 127 13.97 -10.57 13.72
C ASP A 127 13.73 -9.05 13.75
N ALA A 128 13.38 -8.50 12.59
CA ALA A 128 13.13 -7.07 12.43
C ALA A 128 11.94 -6.57 13.26
N GLN A 129 10.95 -7.42 13.54
CA GLN A 129 9.83 -7.08 14.41
C GLN A 129 10.31 -6.88 15.85
N GLN A 130 11.16 -7.77 16.35
CA GLN A 130 11.71 -7.67 17.70
C GLN A 130 12.59 -6.43 17.87
N LEU A 131 13.41 -6.12 16.86
CA LEU A 131 14.22 -4.89 16.84
C LEU A 131 13.34 -3.64 16.87
N TRP A 132 12.20 -3.64 16.20
CA TRP A 132 11.24 -2.54 16.25
C TRP A 132 10.55 -2.40 17.61
N ILE A 133 10.13 -3.53 18.21
CA ILE A 133 9.43 -3.54 19.52
C ILE A 133 10.35 -3.07 20.65
N THR A 134 11.62 -3.48 20.63
CA THR A 134 12.60 -3.14 21.68
C THR A 134 13.24 -1.77 21.47
N GLY A 135 13.12 -1.20 20.27
CA GLY A 135 13.65 0.11 19.94
C GLY A 135 12.74 1.26 20.38
N ASN A 136 13.25 2.49 20.23
CA ASN A 136 12.42 3.67 20.42
C ASN A 136 11.48 3.85 19.21
N HIS A 137 10.20 3.57 19.39
CA HIS A 137 9.22 3.62 18.31
C HIS A 137 9.15 4.98 17.61
N THR A 138 9.13 6.07 18.36
CA THR A 138 9.05 7.43 17.80
C THR A 138 10.25 7.72 16.92
N GLU A 139 11.45 7.44 17.40
CA GLU A 139 12.70 7.63 16.64
C GLU A 139 12.75 6.76 15.37
N LEU A 140 12.33 5.49 15.48
CA LEU A 140 12.29 4.57 14.34
C LEU A 140 11.29 5.05 13.27
N VAL A 141 10.11 5.52 13.68
CA VAL A 141 9.12 6.10 12.76
C VAL A 141 9.63 7.37 12.09
N GLU A 142 10.27 8.26 12.82
CA GLU A 142 10.86 9.49 12.25
C GLU A 142 11.94 9.15 11.20
N LYS A 143 12.86 8.25 11.52
CA LYS A 143 13.87 7.78 10.56
C LYS A 143 13.23 7.11 9.34
N ALA A 144 12.24 6.26 9.55
CA ALA A 144 11.54 5.60 8.45
C ALA A 144 10.82 6.62 7.56
N ASN A 145 10.14 7.61 8.12
CA ASN A 145 9.47 8.66 7.37
C ASN A 145 10.45 9.47 6.51
N MET A 146 11.60 9.87 7.07
CA MET A 146 12.64 10.58 6.32
C MET A 146 13.19 9.76 5.17
N ASN A 147 13.48 8.49 5.41
CA ASN A 147 14.01 7.60 4.38
C ASN A 147 12.95 7.28 3.31
N TRP A 148 11.69 7.14 3.70
CA TRP A 148 10.61 6.81 2.79
C TRP A 148 10.40 7.88 1.71
N THR A 149 10.63 9.15 2.02
CA THR A 149 10.55 10.24 1.03
C THR A 149 11.49 10.04 -0.17
N LYS A 150 12.57 9.28 0.01
CA LYS A 150 13.55 8.94 -1.04
C LYS A 150 13.27 7.56 -1.64
N LEU A 151 12.94 6.59 -0.79
CA LEU A 151 12.76 5.19 -1.19
C LEU A 151 11.47 4.93 -1.98
N SER A 152 10.46 5.79 -1.85
CA SER A 152 9.16 5.66 -2.53
C SER A 152 9.10 6.27 -3.93
N LYS A 153 10.18 6.88 -4.39
CA LYS A 153 10.28 7.54 -5.70
C LYS A 153 10.62 6.60 -6.84
#